data_641a55b8986fa18d74acf8a3c2edd9eb
#
_entry.id   641a55b8986fa18d74acf8a3c2edd9eb
#
_cell.length_a   1.000
_cell.length_b   1.000
_cell.length_c   1.000
_cell.angle_alpha   90.00
_cell.angle_beta   90.00
_cell.angle_gamma   90.00
#
_symmetry.space_group_name_H-M   'P 1'
#
loop_
_entity.id
_entity.type
_entity.pdbx_description
1 polymer ?
#
loop_
_entity_poly.entity_id
_entity_poly.type
_entity_poly.pdbx_seq_one_letter_code
_entity_poly.pdbx_strand_id
1 'polypeptide(L)'
;MEKILEQTQVVNGKYEVQFFIDGTDIYQKYRVKGNDDKTYLLKLYNSSKLSRYSFTNEGLLETEILRQIDHINIISLVESGEVVENSQKYHFLIFDFISGETLHEKLKREGVFSPYSAVPMTLNILDAVAELHNHPRTVIHNNINIKNISLDYSKNSEKPILTGFDFARYIDSKSNSVDIEQLSPFSIAPELYNGVFTPQSDVFSIGALLYQMIFGIPPWYLELPEYQYSDDKFKTLLFDKRNEDLSFIMPDFEELDDEHLKETIVKALSIDVENRFKNIKEFNEALNRQVILEGGSTKKTKQVTTKAEVKQGDGFSAIAGMEELKTLLYNDVIKALNEQELYARYGITIPNGMLLYGPPGCGKTFISERFAEEVGFNFVELKPSDIKSKYINATEENISK
;
A
#
# COMPACT_ATOMS: atom_id res chain seq x y z
N MET A 1 8.54 -26.63 12.37
CA MET A 1 7.64 -27.16 11.34
C MET A 1 8.47 -27.98 10.38
N GLU A 2 8.03 -29.19 10.06
CA GLU A 2 8.68 -30.10 9.10
C GLU A 2 8.38 -29.60 7.67
N LYS A 3 9.40 -29.60 6.80
CA LYS A 3 9.24 -29.20 5.40
C LYS A 3 8.60 -30.37 4.63
N ILE A 4 7.62 -30.05 3.79
CA ILE A 4 6.90 -31.05 2.99
C ILE A 4 7.71 -31.42 1.75
N LEU A 5 8.36 -30.43 1.13
CA LEU A 5 9.19 -30.62 -0.08
C LEU A 5 10.68 -30.44 0.26
N GLU A 6 11.49 -31.34 -0.30
CA GLU A 6 12.95 -31.29 -0.18
C GLU A 6 13.55 -30.41 -1.28
N GLN A 7 14.75 -29.89 -1.04
CA GLN A 7 15.52 -29.16 -2.06
C GLN A 7 15.79 -30.10 -3.26
N THR A 8 15.73 -29.53 -4.47
CA THR A 8 15.85 -30.25 -5.76
C THR A 8 14.68 -31.15 -6.14
N GLN A 9 13.69 -31.32 -5.26
CA GLN A 9 12.46 -32.04 -5.62
C GLN A 9 11.71 -31.28 -6.73
N VAL A 10 11.12 -32.04 -7.68
CA VAL A 10 10.40 -31.44 -8.81
C VAL A 10 8.90 -31.61 -8.62
N VAL A 11 8.19 -30.52 -8.54
CA VAL A 11 6.74 -30.48 -8.44
C VAL A 11 6.14 -30.41 -9.85
N ASN A 12 5.11 -31.26 -10.09
CA ASN A 12 4.39 -31.34 -11.37
C ASN A 12 5.31 -31.55 -12.60
N GLY A 13 6.48 -32.15 -12.43
CA GLY A 13 7.47 -32.41 -13.49
C GLY A 13 8.08 -31.12 -14.11
N LYS A 14 7.85 -29.96 -13.53
CA LYS A 14 8.24 -28.65 -14.09
C LYS A 14 8.99 -27.73 -13.14
N TYR A 15 8.70 -27.79 -11.84
CA TYR A 15 9.15 -26.80 -10.89
C TYR A 15 10.10 -27.41 -9.87
N GLU A 16 11.39 -27.12 -9.98
CA GLU A 16 12.43 -27.61 -9.07
C GLU A 16 12.51 -26.70 -7.82
N VAL A 17 12.37 -27.32 -6.65
CA VAL A 17 12.45 -26.62 -5.35
C VAL A 17 13.87 -26.14 -5.09
N GLN A 18 14.05 -24.83 -4.97
CA GLN A 18 15.33 -24.23 -4.61
C GLN A 18 15.49 -24.10 -3.10
N PHE A 19 14.52 -23.47 -2.42
CA PHE A 19 14.52 -23.40 -0.96
C PHE A 19 13.12 -23.06 -0.41
N PHE A 20 12.95 -23.43 0.85
CA PHE A 20 11.78 -23.08 1.65
C PHE A 20 11.84 -21.60 2.06
N ILE A 21 10.72 -20.87 1.95
CA ILE A 21 10.61 -19.46 2.32
C ILE A 21 10.00 -19.34 3.70
N ASP A 22 8.72 -19.67 3.82
CA ASP A 22 7.94 -19.62 5.05
C ASP A 22 6.77 -20.62 5.02
N GLY A 23 6.00 -20.69 6.09
CA GLY A 23 4.76 -21.45 6.09
C GLY A 23 4.15 -21.63 7.47
N THR A 24 2.98 -22.27 7.46
CA THR A 24 2.22 -22.70 8.63
C THR A 24 1.90 -24.20 8.49
N ASP A 25 1.09 -24.75 9.37
CA ASP A 25 0.56 -26.10 9.20
C ASP A 25 -0.49 -26.22 8.08
N ILE A 26 -1.00 -25.10 7.59
CA ILE A 26 -1.99 -25.01 6.51
C ILE A 26 -1.32 -24.91 5.15
N TYR A 27 -0.25 -24.12 5.01
CA TYR A 27 0.48 -23.97 3.77
C TYR A 27 1.98 -23.81 3.99
N GLN A 28 2.75 -24.10 2.94
CA GLN A 28 4.18 -23.80 2.87
C GLN A 28 4.50 -23.09 1.55
N LYS A 29 5.44 -22.14 1.61
CA LYS A 29 5.92 -21.41 0.44
C LYS A 29 7.35 -21.79 0.12
N TYR A 30 7.63 -21.96 -1.17
CA TYR A 30 8.93 -22.31 -1.68
C TYR A 30 9.29 -21.43 -2.87
N ARG A 31 10.56 -21.09 -2.96
CA ARG A 31 11.12 -20.60 -4.23
C ARG A 31 11.42 -21.81 -5.09
N VAL A 32 10.94 -21.75 -6.35
CA VAL A 32 11.13 -22.83 -7.30
C VAL A 32 11.67 -22.29 -8.63
N LYS A 33 12.33 -23.14 -9.39
CA LYS A 33 12.81 -22.83 -10.73
C LYS A 33 12.00 -23.65 -11.74
N GLY A 34 11.42 -22.97 -12.73
CA GLY A 34 10.69 -23.63 -13.82
C GLY A 34 11.63 -24.22 -14.89
N ASN A 35 11.08 -25.10 -15.74
CA ASN A 35 11.79 -25.65 -16.90
C ASN A 35 12.18 -24.58 -17.95
N ASP A 36 11.60 -23.38 -17.85
CA ASP A 36 11.90 -22.19 -18.66
C ASP A 36 13.01 -21.33 -18.06
N ASP A 37 13.74 -21.86 -17.08
CA ASP A 37 14.80 -21.19 -16.31
C ASP A 37 14.34 -19.98 -15.45
N LYS A 38 13.04 -19.68 -15.42
CA LYS A 38 12.51 -18.61 -14.57
C LYS A 38 12.30 -19.05 -13.14
N THR A 39 12.33 -18.05 -12.24
CA THR A 39 12.01 -18.25 -10.82
C THR A 39 10.52 -18.00 -10.57
N TYR A 40 9.92 -18.84 -9.72
CA TYR A 40 8.53 -18.77 -9.33
C TYR A 40 8.39 -18.91 -7.80
N LEU A 41 7.24 -18.45 -7.29
CA LEU A 41 6.79 -18.75 -5.93
C LEU A 41 5.81 -19.94 -6.00
N LEU A 42 6.14 -21.02 -5.31
CA LEU A 42 5.22 -22.12 -5.10
C LEU A 42 4.60 -22.00 -3.71
N LYS A 43 3.27 -22.02 -3.64
CA LYS A 43 2.48 -22.13 -2.41
C LYS A 43 1.81 -23.50 -2.39
N LEU A 44 2.12 -24.30 -1.36
CA LEU A 44 1.66 -25.67 -1.20
C LEU A 44 0.71 -25.75 -0.02
N TYR A 45 -0.56 -26.04 -0.27
CA TYR A 45 -1.59 -26.16 0.75
C TYR A 45 -1.80 -27.60 1.19
N ASN A 46 -1.87 -27.81 2.50
CA ASN A 46 -2.32 -29.06 3.07
C ASN A 46 -3.86 -29.19 2.93
N SER A 47 -4.31 -30.05 2.01
CA SER A 47 -5.74 -30.20 1.71
C SER A 47 -6.60 -30.57 2.92
N SER A 48 -6.02 -31.32 3.90
CA SER A 48 -6.75 -31.74 5.10
C SER A 48 -6.94 -30.62 6.14
N LYS A 49 -6.19 -29.52 6.01
CA LYS A 49 -6.22 -28.37 6.92
C LYS A 49 -7.06 -27.20 6.39
N LEU A 50 -7.42 -27.25 5.11
CA LEU A 50 -8.22 -26.21 4.50
C LEU A 50 -9.70 -26.30 4.93
N SER A 51 -10.29 -25.14 5.17
CA SER A 51 -11.73 -25.03 5.37
C SER A 51 -12.50 -25.47 4.12
N ARG A 52 -13.67 -26.07 4.31
CA ARG A 52 -14.59 -26.38 3.19
C ARG A 52 -14.94 -25.13 2.32
N TYR A 53 -14.86 -23.96 2.90
CA TYR A 53 -15.12 -22.70 2.21
C TYR A 53 -13.95 -22.22 1.33
N SER A 54 -12.81 -22.89 1.41
CA SER A 54 -11.67 -22.66 0.51
C SER A 54 -11.83 -23.39 -0.82
N PHE A 55 -12.87 -24.21 -0.98
CA PHE A 55 -13.12 -25.02 -2.17
C PHE A 55 -14.38 -24.59 -2.92
N THR A 56 -14.31 -24.70 -4.24
CA THR A 56 -15.45 -24.69 -5.15
C THR A 56 -15.57 -26.05 -5.85
N ASN A 57 -16.53 -26.19 -6.76
CA ASN A 57 -16.65 -27.37 -7.58
C ASN A 57 -15.45 -27.56 -8.54
N GLU A 58 -14.69 -26.50 -8.80
CA GLU A 58 -13.56 -26.47 -9.74
C GLU A 58 -12.17 -26.52 -9.04
N GLY A 59 -12.14 -26.59 -7.72
CA GLY A 59 -10.90 -26.61 -6.94
C GLY A 59 -10.82 -25.53 -5.87
N LEU A 60 -9.64 -24.95 -5.67
CA LEU A 60 -9.47 -23.86 -4.70
C LEU A 60 -10.12 -22.56 -5.20
N LEU A 61 -10.87 -21.91 -4.31
CA LEU A 61 -11.52 -20.63 -4.59
C LEU A 61 -10.49 -19.53 -4.92
N GLU A 62 -9.34 -19.53 -4.23
CA GLU A 62 -8.22 -18.62 -4.56
C GLU A 62 -7.78 -18.77 -6.02
N THR A 63 -7.70 -20.00 -6.52
CA THR A 63 -7.37 -20.27 -7.92
C THR A 63 -8.44 -19.77 -8.88
N GLU A 64 -9.72 -20.00 -8.56
CA GLU A 64 -10.85 -19.56 -9.38
C GLU A 64 -10.86 -18.04 -9.50
N ILE A 65 -10.67 -17.33 -8.40
CA ILE A 65 -10.62 -15.86 -8.36
C ILE A 65 -9.45 -15.34 -9.19
N LEU A 66 -8.22 -15.82 -8.91
CA LEU A 66 -7.01 -15.28 -9.54
C LEU A 66 -6.91 -15.57 -11.03
N ARG A 67 -7.55 -16.62 -11.54
CA ARG A 67 -7.62 -16.88 -12.99
C ARG A 67 -8.48 -15.88 -13.78
N GLN A 68 -9.36 -15.16 -13.09
CA GLN A 68 -10.29 -14.20 -13.69
C GLN A 68 -9.82 -12.74 -13.55
N ILE A 69 -8.68 -12.52 -12.87
CA ILE A 69 -8.17 -11.20 -12.55
C ILE A 69 -6.79 -11.04 -13.16
N ASP A 70 -6.61 -9.98 -13.92
CA ASP A 70 -5.32 -9.57 -14.48
C ASP A 70 -5.10 -8.09 -14.16
N HIS A 71 -4.25 -7.81 -13.17
CA HIS A 71 -3.97 -6.44 -12.75
C HIS A 71 -2.51 -6.28 -12.33
N ILE A 72 -1.90 -5.19 -12.74
CA ILE A 72 -0.47 -4.92 -12.54
C ILE A 72 -0.03 -4.93 -11.06
N ASN A 73 -0.93 -4.61 -10.12
CA ASN A 73 -0.68 -4.59 -8.68
C ASN A 73 -1.31 -5.80 -7.94
N ILE A 74 -1.67 -6.87 -8.66
CA ILE A 74 -2.13 -8.13 -8.08
C ILE A 74 -1.16 -9.24 -8.47
N ILE A 75 -0.93 -10.19 -7.57
CA ILE A 75 -0.07 -11.34 -7.84
C ILE A 75 -0.63 -12.18 -8.98
N SER A 76 0.21 -12.53 -9.94
CA SER A 76 -0.18 -13.32 -11.12
C SER A 76 -0.07 -14.81 -10.81
N LEU A 77 -1.17 -15.55 -11.03
CA LEU A 77 -1.21 -17.01 -10.95
C LEU A 77 -0.79 -17.61 -12.29
N VAL A 78 0.27 -18.40 -12.29
CA VAL A 78 0.82 -19.07 -13.49
C VAL A 78 0.21 -20.44 -13.70
N GLU A 79 0.18 -21.26 -12.64
CA GLU A 79 -0.32 -22.64 -12.71
C GLU A 79 -0.86 -23.06 -11.33
N SER A 80 -1.78 -24.02 -11.33
CA SER A 80 -2.25 -24.66 -10.09
C SER A 80 -2.59 -26.12 -10.36
N GLY A 81 -2.53 -26.93 -9.31
CA GLY A 81 -2.86 -28.34 -9.42
C GLY A 81 -2.81 -29.05 -8.07
N GLU A 82 -2.73 -30.36 -8.16
CA GLU A 82 -2.67 -31.24 -7.00
C GLU A 82 -1.41 -32.11 -7.05
N VAL A 83 -0.87 -32.42 -5.89
CA VAL A 83 0.27 -33.31 -5.74
C VAL A 83 0.06 -34.21 -4.49
N VAL A 84 0.57 -35.42 -4.52
CA VAL A 84 0.55 -36.32 -3.39
C VAL A 84 1.98 -36.51 -2.90
N GLU A 85 2.23 -36.14 -1.65
CA GLU A 85 3.51 -36.29 -0.98
C GLU A 85 3.30 -37.05 0.33
N ASN A 86 4.13 -38.07 0.61
CA ASN A 86 4.01 -38.88 1.82
C ASN A 86 2.59 -39.42 2.07
N SER A 87 1.90 -39.85 1.00
CA SER A 87 0.51 -40.36 1.03
C SER A 87 -0.53 -39.29 1.44
N GLN A 88 -0.16 -38.02 1.46
CA GLN A 88 -1.06 -36.89 1.74
C GLN A 88 -1.25 -36.04 0.49
N LYS A 89 -2.49 -35.58 0.28
CA LYS A 89 -2.85 -34.69 -0.84
C LYS A 89 -2.60 -33.26 -0.50
N TYR A 90 -1.99 -32.54 -1.43
CA TYR A 90 -1.74 -31.11 -1.38
C TYR A 90 -2.26 -30.42 -2.64
N HIS A 91 -2.67 -29.16 -2.50
CA HIS A 91 -2.89 -28.27 -3.65
C HIS A 91 -1.69 -27.33 -3.79
N PHE A 92 -1.16 -27.20 -5.00
CA PHE A 92 -0.09 -26.26 -5.28
C PHE A 92 -0.59 -25.12 -6.17
N LEU A 93 -0.08 -23.92 -5.91
CA LEU A 93 -0.23 -22.73 -6.73
C LEU A 93 1.16 -22.21 -7.08
N ILE A 94 1.36 -21.90 -8.34
CA ILE A 94 2.59 -21.28 -8.85
C ILE A 94 2.26 -19.83 -9.23
N PHE A 95 3.02 -18.92 -8.66
CA PHE A 95 2.91 -17.49 -8.90
C PHE A 95 4.18 -16.95 -9.53
N ASP A 96 4.07 -15.86 -10.26
CA ASP A 96 5.25 -15.08 -10.64
C ASP A 96 6.03 -14.68 -9.39
N PHE A 97 7.35 -14.77 -9.48
CA PHE A 97 8.22 -14.44 -8.36
C PHE A 97 8.36 -12.93 -8.22
N ILE A 98 7.98 -12.39 -7.07
CA ILE A 98 8.16 -10.98 -6.75
C ILE A 98 9.58 -10.77 -6.23
N SER A 99 10.37 -9.97 -6.95
CA SER A 99 11.76 -9.69 -6.61
C SER A 99 11.87 -8.52 -5.65
N GLY A 100 11.69 -8.78 -4.37
CA GLY A 100 11.72 -7.73 -3.35
C GLY A 100 11.38 -8.26 -1.96
N GLU A 101 10.72 -7.46 -1.17
CA GLU A 101 10.37 -7.75 0.22
C GLU A 101 8.89 -7.45 0.47
N THR A 102 8.34 -7.92 1.58
CA THR A 102 7.01 -7.51 2.02
C THR A 102 7.05 -6.10 2.62
N LEU A 103 5.91 -5.41 2.60
CA LEU A 103 5.79 -4.11 3.25
C LEU A 103 6.07 -4.21 4.77
N HIS A 104 5.79 -5.38 5.38
CA HIS A 104 6.16 -5.67 6.76
C HIS A 104 7.67 -5.66 6.99
N GLU A 105 8.43 -6.33 6.12
CA GLU A 105 9.90 -6.37 6.21
C GLU A 105 10.51 -4.99 6.00
N LYS A 106 9.99 -4.24 5.02
CA LYS A 106 10.44 -2.88 4.76
C LYS A 106 10.14 -1.96 5.96
N LEU A 107 8.94 -1.99 6.52
CA LEU A 107 8.57 -1.20 7.70
C LEU A 107 9.47 -1.54 8.90
N LYS A 108 9.80 -2.84 9.08
CA LYS A 108 10.71 -3.28 10.15
C LYS A 108 12.15 -2.81 9.93
N ARG A 109 12.60 -2.68 8.70
CA ARG A 109 13.96 -2.28 8.32
C ARG A 109 14.15 -0.76 8.29
N GLU A 110 13.20 -0.02 7.71
CA GLU A 110 13.29 1.42 7.47
C GLU A 110 12.52 2.25 8.50
N GLY A 111 11.61 1.65 9.25
CA GLY A 111 10.71 2.36 10.14
C GLY A 111 9.46 2.85 9.41
N VAL A 112 8.97 4.02 9.79
CA VAL A 112 7.74 4.60 9.25
C VAL A 112 7.92 5.19 7.86
N PHE A 113 6.85 5.23 7.09
CA PHE A 113 6.84 5.86 5.78
C PHE A 113 6.31 7.29 5.88
N SER A 114 6.94 8.20 5.15
CA SER A 114 6.35 9.53 4.99
C SER A 114 5.01 9.44 4.26
N PRO A 115 4.08 10.39 4.48
CA PRO A 115 2.85 10.46 3.69
C PRO A 115 3.08 10.49 2.18
N TYR A 116 4.17 11.13 1.73
CA TYR A 116 4.56 11.19 0.32
C TYR A 116 4.90 9.83 -0.29
N SER A 117 5.33 8.85 0.52
CA SER A 117 5.56 7.47 0.08
C SER A 117 4.35 6.57 0.33
N ALA A 118 3.68 6.72 1.48
CA ALA A 118 2.56 5.87 1.87
C ALA A 118 1.31 6.10 1.01
N VAL A 119 0.97 7.35 0.68
CA VAL A 119 -0.22 7.67 -0.11
C VAL A 119 -0.14 7.11 -1.53
N PRO A 120 0.92 7.31 -2.33
CA PRO A 120 1.04 6.68 -3.66
C PRO A 120 0.99 5.16 -3.62
N MET A 121 1.63 4.50 -2.63
CA MET A 121 1.51 3.06 -2.45
C MET A 121 0.07 2.63 -2.18
N THR A 122 -0.63 3.37 -1.32
CA THR A 122 -2.04 3.10 -1.01
C THR A 122 -2.93 3.29 -2.23
N LEU A 123 -2.70 4.30 -3.06
CA LEU A 123 -3.45 4.51 -4.30
C LEU A 123 -3.31 3.33 -5.27
N ASN A 124 -2.10 2.78 -5.43
CA ASN A 124 -1.91 1.57 -6.24
C ASN A 124 -2.64 0.34 -5.67
N ILE A 125 -2.73 0.22 -4.34
CA ILE A 125 -3.48 -0.86 -3.68
C ILE A 125 -4.98 -0.64 -3.84
N LEU A 126 -5.46 0.59 -3.73
CA LEU A 126 -6.87 0.92 -4.00
C LEU A 126 -7.25 0.57 -5.44
N ASP A 127 -6.37 0.82 -6.42
CA ASP A 127 -6.58 0.47 -7.81
C ASP A 127 -6.71 -1.06 -8.00
N ALA A 128 -5.80 -1.82 -7.37
CA ALA A 128 -5.89 -3.29 -7.35
C ALA A 128 -7.20 -3.80 -6.74
N VAL A 129 -7.63 -3.22 -5.61
CA VAL A 129 -8.87 -3.64 -4.94
C VAL A 129 -10.12 -3.17 -5.71
N ALA A 130 -10.03 -2.06 -6.44
CA ALA A 130 -11.10 -1.65 -7.35
C ALA A 130 -11.36 -2.70 -8.44
N GLU A 131 -10.31 -3.33 -8.99
CA GLU A 131 -10.46 -4.44 -9.94
C GLU A 131 -11.22 -5.63 -9.32
N LEU A 132 -10.90 -5.98 -8.06
CA LEU A 132 -11.61 -7.03 -7.32
C LEU A 132 -13.10 -6.69 -7.13
N HIS A 133 -13.38 -5.46 -6.70
CA HIS A 133 -14.74 -5.02 -6.42
C HIS A 133 -15.59 -4.84 -7.69
N ASN A 134 -14.95 -4.52 -8.83
CA ASN A 134 -15.60 -4.41 -10.14
C ASN A 134 -15.84 -5.76 -10.82
N HIS A 135 -15.29 -6.86 -10.28
CA HIS A 135 -15.57 -8.20 -10.79
C HIS A 135 -17.09 -8.47 -10.77
N PRO A 136 -17.67 -9.17 -11.78
CA PRO A 136 -19.13 -9.42 -11.88
C PRO A 136 -19.77 -10.01 -10.64
N ARG A 137 -19.03 -10.79 -9.87
CA ARG A 137 -19.45 -11.35 -8.58
C ARG A 137 -18.90 -10.59 -7.38
N THR A 138 -18.31 -9.44 -7.58
CA THR A 138 -17.63 -8.64 -6.54
C THR A 138 -16.79 -9.50 -5.58
N VAL A 139 -15.48 -9.43 -5.70
CA VAL A 139 -14.54 -10.16 -4.84
C VAL A 139 -14.14 -9.26 -3.69
N ILE A 140 -14.27 -9.74 -2.46
CA ILE A 140 -13.77 -9.09 -1.23
C ILE A 140 -12.50 -9.81 -0.81
N HIS A 141 -11.42 -9.07 -0.61
CA HIS A 141 -10.11 -9.67 -0.30
C HIS A 141 -10.01 -10.19 1.14
N ASN A 142 -10.61 -9.47 2.09
CA ASN A 142 -10.70 -9.80 3.54
C ASN A 142 -9.36 -9.89 4.31
N ASN A 143 -8.21 -9.81 3.66
CA ASN A 143 -6.91 -10.01 4.31
C ASN A 143 -5.85 -8.97 3.87
N ILE A 144 -6.26 -7.73 3.65
CA ILE A 144 -5.34 -6.64 3.29
C ILE A 144 -4.58 -6.18 4.54
N ASN A 145 -3.26 -6.36 4.53
CA ASN A 145 -2.37 -5.96 5.62
C ASN A 145 -0.91 -5.91 5.13
N ILE A 146 0.00 -5.38 5.93
CA ILE A 146 1.42 -5.18 5.56
C ILE A 146 2.18 -6.48 5.20
N LYS A 147 1.73 -7.67 5.63
CA LYS A 147 2.35 -8.96 5.28
C LYS A 147 1.91 -9.47 3.91
N ASN A 148 0.76 -8.98 3.42
CA ASN A 148 0.17 -9.35 2.13
C ASN A 148 0.34 -8.28 1.04
N ILE A 149 1.19 -7.30 1.28
CA ILE A 149 1.69 -6.39 0.25
C ILE A 149 3.17 -6.69 0.05
N SER A 150 3.53 -7.14 -1.14
CA SER A 150 4.91 -7.35 -1.55
C SER A 150 5.35 -6.20 -2.45
N LEU A 151 6.58 -5.74 -2.29
CA LEU A 151 7.16 -4.68 -3.11
C LEU A 151 8.04 -5.33 -4.17
N ASP A 152 7.74 -5.08 -5.43
CA ASP A 152 8.56 -5.56 -6.56
C ASP A 152 9.55 -4.48 -6.99
N TYR A 153 10.83 -4.82 -6.97
CA TYR A 153 11.94 -3.93 -7.33
C TYR A 153 12.50 -4.22 -8.75
N SER A 154 11.87 -5.11 -9.50
CA SER A 154 12.41 -5.58 -10.80
C SER A 154 12.59 -4.48 -11.86
N LYS A 155 11.89 -3.34 -11.74
CA LYS A 155 11.89 -2.23 -12.70
C LYS A 155 12.47 -0.93 -12.13
N ASN A 156 13.37 -1.01 -11.15
CA ASN A 156 13.93 0.17 -10.45
C ASN A 156 12.85 1.09 -9.83
N SER A 157 11.70 0.54 -9.50
CA SER A 157 10.60 1.23 -8.83
C SER A 157 10.02 0.31 -7.76
N GLU A 158 9.56 0.90 -6.66
CA GLU A 158 8.87 0.17 -5.61
C GLU A 158 7.40 -0.02 -5.99
N LYS A 159 7.10 -1.16 -6.60
CA LYS A 159 5.74 -1.46 -7.05
C LYS A 159 5.04 -2.35 -6.03
N PRO A 160 3.98 -1.88 -5.36
CA PRO A 160 3.21 -2.72 -4.45
C PRO A 160 2.39 -3.75 -5.23
N ILE A 161 2.45 -5.00 -4.77
CA ILE A 161 1.70 -6.15 -5.31
C ILE A 161 0.86 -6.72 -4.18
N LEU A 162 -0.45 -6.75 -4.37
CA LEU A 162 -1.40 -7.38 -3.46
C LEU A 162 -1.32 -8.90 -3.59
N THR A 163 -1.14 -9.57 -2.46
CA THR A 163 -1.02 -11.03 -2.31
C THR A 163 -1.94 -11.54 -1.21
N GLY A 164 -1.97 -12.84 -0.93
CA GLY A 164 -2.71 -13.38 0.23
C GLY A 164 -4.20 -13.53 -0.01
N PHE A 165 -4.59 -14.13 -1.14
CA PHE A 165 -5.98 -14.34 -1.55
C PHE A 165 -6.67 -15.55 -0.87
N ASP A 166 -6.06 -16.15 0.15
CA ASP A 166 -6.60 -17.31 0.90
C ASP A 166 -8.00 -17.06 1.47
N PHE A 167 -8.27 -15.81 1.86
CA PHE A 167 -9.52 -15.40 2.49
C PHE A 167 -10.40 -14.58 1.56
N ALA A 168 -9.99 -14.41 0.29
CA ALA A 168 -10.82 -13.73 -0.70
C ALA A 168 -12.13 -14.50 -0.94
N ARG A 169 -13.24 -13.78 -1.01
CA ARG A 169 -14.58 -14.35 -1.18
C ARG A 169 -15.37 -13.52 -2.17
N TYR A 170 -16.25 -14.20 -2.91
CA TYR A 170 -17.30 -13.49 -3.61
C TYR A 170 -18.32 -12.94 -2.62
N ILE A 171 -18.89 -11.78 -2.90
CA ILE A 171 -19.85 -11.11 -2.00
C ILE A 171 -21.10 -11.98 -1.72
N ASP A 172 -21.46 -12.86 -2.64
CA ASP A 172 -22.57 -13.81 -2.52
C ASP A 172 -22.22 -15.08 -1.70
N SER A 173 -20.99 -15.17 -1.19
CA SER A 173 -20.58 -16.27 -0.33
C SER A 173 -21.29 -16.24 1.01
N LYS A 174 -21.40 -17.43 1.64
CA LYS A 174 -22.08 -17.55 2.93
C LYS A 174 -21.38 -16.72 4.01
N SER A 175 -22.13 -16.10 4.87
CA SER A 175 -21.66 -15.52 6.12
C SER A 175 -20.82 -16.54 6.90
N ASN A 176 -19.83 -16.07 7.64
CA ASN A 176 -18.86 -16.90 8.38
C ASN A 176 -18.03 -17.87 7.51
N SER A 177 -17.92 -17.62 6.19
CA SER A 177 -17.03 -18.38 5.32
C SER A 177 -15.55 -17.99 5.46
N VAL A 178 -15.24 -16.88 6.17
CA VAL A 178 -13.90 -16.39 6.47
C VAL A 178 -13.53 -16.80 7.89
N ASP A 179 -12.39 -17.47 8.04
CA ASP A 179 -11.84 -17.83 9.35
C ASP A 179 -11.03 -16.65 9.91
N ILE A 180 -11.69 -15.85 10.74
CA ILE A 180 -11.12 -14.60 11.29
C ILE A 180 -9.96 -14.84 12.27
N GLU A 181 -9.82 -16.04 12.84
CA GLU A 181 -8.74 -16.34 13.80
C GLU A 181 -7.37 -16.40 13.13
N GLN A 182 -7.35 -16.60 11.82
CA GLN A 182 -6.13 -16.59 11.01
C GLN A 182 -5.78 -15.21 10.45
N LEU A 183 -6.63 -14.22 10.66
CA LEU A 183 -6.45 -12.87 10.16
C LEU A 183 -5.77 -11.97 11.19
N SER A 184 -5.13 -10.89 10.71
CA SER A 184 -4.59 -9.85 11.60
C SER A 184 -5.73 -9.05 12.24
N PRO A 185 -5.94 -9.15 13.57
CA PRO A 185 -7.11 -8.55 14.22
C PRO A 185 -7.15 -7.03 14.12
N PHE A 186 -6.00 -6.38 13.98
CA PHE A 186 -5.92 -4.92 13.86
C PHE A 186 -6.27 -4.41 12.45
N SER A 187 -6.17 -5.27 11.43
CA SER A 187 -6.42 -4.90 10.04
C SER A 187 -7.80 -5.27 9.54
N ILE A 188 -8.50 -6.19 10.22
CA ILE A 188 -9.84 -6.63 9.82
C ILE A 188 -10.93 -5.70 10.34
N ALA A 189 -11.93 -5.49 9.51
CA ALA A 189 -13.08 -4.67 9.86
C ALA A 189 -13.93 -5.31 10.98
N PRO A 190 -14.56 -4.51 11.86
CA PRO A 190 -15.33 -5.01 12.99
C PRO A 190 -16.46 -5.96 12.60
N GLU A 191 -17.12 -5.72 11.48
CA GLU A 191 -18.24 -6.56 10.99
C GLU A 191 -17.83 -7.98 10.61
N LEU A 192 -16.54 -8.24 10.31
CA LEU A 192 -16.06 -9.59 10.05
C LEU A 192 -16.21 -10.50 11.27
N TYR A 193 -16.11 -9.96 12.48
CA TYR A 193 -16.35 -10.74 13.71
C TYR A 193 -17.81 -11.28 13.79
N ASN A 194 -18.73 -10.64 13.06
CA ASN A 194 -20.11 -11.10 12.91
C ASN A 194 -20.31 -11.93 11.62
N GLY A 195 -19.22 -12.30 10.93
CA GLY A 195 -19.25 -13.06 9.69
C GLY A 195 -19.78 -12.27 8.49
N VAL A 196 -19.81 -10.95 8.58
CA VAL A 196 -20.24 -10.07 7.49
C VAL A 196 -18.99 -9.45 6.84
N PHE A 197 -18.90 -9.54 5.51
CA PHE A 197 -17.86 -8.90 4.72
C PHE A 197 -18.46 -8.20 3.51
N THR A 198 -17.96 -7.02 3.21
CA THR A 198 -18.45 -6.14 2.16
C THR A 198 -17.27 -5.41 1.52
N PRO A 199 -17.45 -4.70 0.40
CA PRO A 199 -16.41 -3.80 -0.12
C PRO A 199 -15.88 -2.80 0.92
N GLN A 200 -16.72 -2.38 1.85
CA GLN A 200 -16.33 -1.46 2.93
C GLN A 200 -15.45 -2.12 3.99
N SER A 201 -15.43 -3.45 4.08
CA SER A 201 -14.50 -4.18 4.94
C SER A 201 -13.06 -4.05 4.42
N ASP A 202 -12.86 -4.11 3.09
CA ASP A 202 -11.55 -3.86 2.47
C ASP A 202 -11.14 -2.39 2.60
N VAL A 203 -12.09 -1.44 2.53
CA VAL A 203 -11.83 -0.01 2.82
C VAL A 203 -11.21 0.17 4.21
N PHE A 204 -11.79 -0.48 5.23
CA PHE A 204 -11.25 -0.45 6.59
C PHE A 204 -9.82 -1.02 6.64
N SER A 205 -9.61 -2.18 6.02
CA SER A 205 -8.29 -2.83 6.00
C SER A 205 -7.22 -1.99 5.31
N ILE A 206 -7.56 -1.28 4.22
CA ILE A 206 -6.66 -0.33 3.54
C ILE A 206 -6.42 0.91 4.41
N GLY A 207 -7.43 1.41 5.11
CA GLY A 207 -7.26 2.48 6.10
C GLY A 207 -6.28 2.08 7.21
N ALA A 208 -6.39 0.85 7.73
CA ALA A 208 -5.49 0.31 8.75
C ALA A 208 -4.06 0.13 8.20
N LEU A 209 -3.93 -0.29 6.94
CA LEU A 209 -2.65 -0.39 6.24
C LEU A 209 -1.98 0.98 6.12
N LEU A 210 -2.70 1.99 5.62
CA LEU A 210 -2.20 3.36 5.49
C LEU A 210 -1.78 3.93 6.84
N TYR A 211 -2.62 3.77 7.87
CA TYR A 211 -2.28 4.18 9.23
C TYR A 211 -0.99 3.51 9.68
N GLN A 212 -0.85 2.19 9.52
CA GLN A 212 0.32 1.45 9.96
C GLN A 212 1.59 1.83 9.19
N MET A 213 1.50 2.15 7.92
CA MET A 213 2.66 2.66 7.15
C MET A 213 3.18 3.98 7.73
N ILE A 214 2.28 4.90 8.06
CA ILE A 214 2.65 6.24 8.53
C ILE A 214 3.06 6.23 10.00
N PHE A 215 2.40 5.45 10.85
CA PHE A 215 2.60 5.48 12.30
C PHE A 215 3.43 4.29 12.84
N GLY A 216 3.83 3.35 12.00
CA GLY A 216 4.67 2.20 12.38
C GLY A 216 3.97 1.09 13.15
N ILE A 217 2.84 1.39 13.77
CA ILE A 217 1.99 0.46 14.53
C ILE A 217 0.59 0.42 13.94
N PRO A 218 -0.16 -0.69 14.04
CA PRO A 218 -1.54 -0.71 13.58
C PRO A 218 -2.45 0.21 14.42
N PRO A 219 -3.62 0.62 13.88
CA PRO A 219 -4.57 1.41 14.63
C PRO A 219 -5.06 0.64 15.86
N TRP A 220 -5.29 1.35 16.96
CA TRP A 220 -5.72 0.77 18.25
C TRP A 220 -4.85 -0.38 18.75
N TYR A 221 -3.54 -0.28 18.52
CA TYR A 221 -2.58 -1.30 18.92
C TYR A 221 -2.68 -1.63 20.42
N LEU A 222 -2.65 -2.92 20.72
CA LEU A 222 -2.57 -3.46 22.07
C LEU A 222 -1.26 -4.24 22.19
N GLU A 223 -0.40 -3.84 23.12
CA GLU A 223 0.90 -4.48 23.36
C GLU A 223 0.71 -5.80 24.12
N LEU A 224 0.28 -6.83 23.38
CA LEU A 224 0.08 -8.18 23.89
C LEU A 224 0.78 -9.19 22.97
N PRO A 225 1.25 -10.35 23.50
CA PRO A 225 1.80 -11.42 22.68
C PRO A 225 0.80 -11.94 21.63
N GLU A 226 1.28 -12.21 20.41
CA GLU A 226 0.41 -12.66 19.28
C GLU A 226 -0.44 -13.90 19.60
N TYR A 227 0.05 -14.83 20.46
CA TYR A 227 -0.72 -16.02 20.85
C TYR A 227 -1.99 -15.68 21.65
N GLN A 228 -2.12 -14.46 22.17
CA GLN A 228 -3.31 -14.01 22.90
C GLN A 228 -4.35 -13.34 21.99
N TYR A 229 -4.04 -13.12 20.71
CA TYR A 229 -4.95 -12.42 19.79
C TYR A 229 -6.23 -13.21 19.46
N SER A 230 -6.22 -14.53 19.65
CA SER A 230 -7.41 -15.38 19.51
C SER A 230 -8.30 -15.38 20.77
N ASP A 231 -7.82 -14.89 21.92
CA ASP A 231 -8.55 -14.92 23.18
C ASP A 231 -9.74 -13.96 23.15
N ASP A 232 -10.86 -14.38 23.73
CA ASP A 232 -12.05 -13.52 23.84
C ASP A 232 -11.79 -12.24 24.66
N LYS A 233 -10.86 -12.32 25.61
CA LYS A 233 -10.42 -11.15 26.39
C LYS A 233 -9.74 -10.12 25.48
N PHE A 234 -8.86 -10.58 24.57
CA PHE A 234 -8.21 -9.68 23.61
C PHE A 234 -9.23 -9.03 22.68
N LYS A 235 -10.17 -9.82 22.15
CA LYS A 235 -11.25 -9.32 21.30
C LYS A 235 -12.06 -8.23 22.01
N THR A 236 -12.44 -8.46 23.28
CA THR A 236 -13.16 -7.46 24.08
C THR A 236 -12.32 -6.18 24.24
N LEU A 237 -11.05 -6.30 24.64
CA LEU A 237 -10.17 -5.14 24.79
C LEU A 237 -9.97 -4.35 23.47
N LEU A 238 -9.87 -5.06 22.34
CA LEU A 238 -9.75 -4.41 21.04
C LEU A 238 -11.05 -3.68 20.65
N PHE A 239 -12.22 -4.26 20.91
CA PHE A 239 -13.50 -3.60 20.68
C PHE A 239 -13.65 -2.35 21.57
N ASP A 240 -13.30 -2.43 22.84
CA ASP A 240 -13.34 -1.28 23.75
C ASP A 240 -12.39 -0.19 23.26
N LYS A 241 -11.17 -0.57 22.84
CA LYS A 241 -10.17 0.36 22.33
C LYS A 241 -10.61 1.05 21.03
N ARG A 242 -11.36 0.36 20.17
CA ARG A 242 -11.89 0.92 18.92
C ARG A 242 -12.98 1.99 19.13
N ASN A 243 -13.55 2.09 20.33
CA ASN A 243 -14.45 3.18 20.70
C ASN A 243 -13.70 4.46 21.13
N GLU A 244 -12.39 4.40 21.31
CA GLU A 244 -11.56 5.56 21.57
C GLU A 244 -11.18 6.25 20.26
N ASP A 245 -10.91 7.56 20.33
CA ASP A 245 -10.36 8.32 19.19
C ASP A 245 -9.02 7.73 18.73
N LEU A 246 -8.77 7.76 17.42
CA LEU A 246 -7.47 7.37 16.88
C LEU A 246 -6.39 8.31 17.39
N SER A 247 -5.27 7.71 17.84
CA SER A 247 -4.08 8.47 18.19
C SER A 247 -3.25 8.73 16.94
N PHE A 248 -2.97 10.00 16.64
CA PHE A 248 -2.04 10.43 15.60
C PHE A 248 -0.72 10.94 16.19
N ILE A 249 -0.47 10.65 17.47
CA ILE A 249 0.75 11.05 18.17
C ILE A 249 1.81 9.98 17.87
N MET A 250 2.87 10.41 17.19
CA MET A 250 4.10 9.62 17.07
C MET A 250 5.15 10.19 18.03
N PRO A 251 5.99 9.35 18.63
CA PRO A 251 7.01 9.81 19.57
C PRO A 251 7.97 10.87 19.01
N ASP A 252 8.17 10.91 17.70
CA ASP A 252 9.16 11.77 17.04
C ASP A 252 8.63 12.58 15.84
N PHE A 253 7.33 12.47 15.53
CA PHE A 253 6.69 13.24 14.46
C PHE A 253 5.75 14.28 15.06
N GLU A 254 6.28 15.45 15.36
CA GLU A 254 5.46 16.54 15.94
C GLU A 254 4.42 17.12 14.96
N GLU A 255 4.49 16.82 13.66
CA GLU A 255 3.60 17.46 12.69
C GLU A 255 3.27 16.56 11.48
N LEU A 256 2.30 15.66 11.62
CA LEU A 256 1.44 15.39 10.49
C LEU A 256 0.42 16.55 10.42
N ASP A 257 0.83 17.68 9.90
CA ASP A 257 -0.04 18.89 9.74
C ASP A 257 -1.05 18.73 8.58
N ASP A 258 -1.31 17.49 8.15
CA ASP A 258 -2.23 17.16 7.10
C ASP A 258 -3.59 16.69 7.68
N GLU A 259 -4.42 17.68 8.07
CA GLU A 259 -5.75 17.39 8.62
C GLU A 259 -6.61 16.61 7.64
N HIS A 260 -6.52 16.88 6.32
CA HIS A 260 -7.29 16.14 5.33
C HIS A 260 -6.90 14.65 5.29
N LEU A 261 -5.61 14.33 5.39
CA LEU A 261 -5.14 12.94 5.45
C LEU A 261 -5.61 12.25 6.73
N LYS A 262 -5.54 12.94 7.88
CA LYS A 262 -6.08 12.43 9.15
C LYS A 262 -7.58 12.13 9.06
N GLU A 263 -8.37 13.09 8.55
CA GLU A 263 -9.81 12.90 8.34
C GLU A 263 -10.11 11.75 7.38
N THR A 264 -9.30 11.61 6.32
CA THR A 264 -9.41 10.50 5.37
C THR A 264 -9.17 9.15 6.05
N ILE A 265 -8.13 9.05 6.88
CA ILE A 265 -7.81 7.84 7.66
C ILE A 265 -8.94 7.54 8.66
N VAL A 266 -9.40 8.54 9.43
CA VAL A 266 -10.51 8.40 10.41
C VAL A 266 -11.76 7.88 9.71
N LYS A 267 -12.11 8.45 8.56
CA LYS A 267 -13.29 8.02 7.80
C LYS A 267 -13.15 6.58 7.30
N ALA A 268 -11.98 6.20 6.77
CA ALA A 268 -11.73 4.82 6.33
C ALA A 268 -11.81 3.82 7.49
N LEU A 269 -11.38 4.21 8.69
CA LEU A 269 -11.35 3.40 9.91
C LEU A 269 -12.60 3.54 10.77
N SER A 270 -13.67 4.20 10.30
CA SER A 270 -14.92 4.27 11.05
C SER A 270 -15.41 2.88 11.42
N ILE A 271 -15.74 2.69 12.69
CA ILE A 271 -16.30 1.44 13.22
C ILE A 271 -17.69 1.18 12.64
N ASP A 272 -18.47 2.26 12.51
CA ASP A 272 -19.77 2.23 11.84
C ASP A 272 -19.54 2.24 10.31
N VAL A 273 -20.04 1.20 9.64
CA VAL A 273 -19.92 1.00 8.19
C VAL A 273 -20.55 2.16 7.40
N GLU A 274 -21.66 2.73 7.91
CA GLU A 274 -22.36 3.84 7.24
C GLU A 274 -21.54 5.13 7.20
N ASN A 275 -20.61 5.28 8.13
CA ASN A 275 -19.73 6.46 8.21
C ASN A 275 -18.42 6.29 7.40
N ARG A 276 -18.14 5.08 6.88
CA ARG A 276 -16.99 4.84 6.00
C ARG A 276 -17.20 5.36 4.59
N PHE A 277 -16.14 5.34 3.80
CA PHE A 277 -16.28 5.44 2.35
C PHE A 277 -17.13 4.29 1.82
N LYS A 278 -18.07 4.58 0.94
CA LYS A 278 -19.00 3.58 0.41
C LYS A 278 -18.32 2.55 -0.48
N ASN A 279 -17.23 2.94 -1.11
CA ASN A 279 -16.47 2.12 -2.04
C ASN A 279 -15.03 2.64 -2.18
N ILE A 280 -14.22 1.87 -2.89
CA ILE A 280 -12.81 2.18 -3.14
C ILE A 280 -12.65 3.50 -3.92
N LYS A 281 -13.57 3.83 -4.83
CA LYS A 281 -13.50 5.06 -5.62
C LYS A 281 -13.61 6.30 -4.73
N GLU A 282 -14.57 6.35 -3.80
CA GLU A 282 -14.70 7.46 -2.85
C GLU A 282 -13.44 7.62 -1.99
N PHE A 283 -12.83 6.51 -1.57
CA PHE A 283 -11.59 6.55 -0.79
C PHE A 283 -10.42 7.06 -1.63
N ASN A 284 -10.30 6.62 -2.88
CA ASN A 284 -9.29 7.08 -3.83
C ASN A 284 -9.43 8.60 -4.09
N GLU A 285 -10.65 9.08 -4.35
CA GLU A 285 -10.95 10.50 -4.56
C GLU A 285 -10.57 11.34 -3.33
N ALA A 286 -10.81 10.84 -2.12
CA ALA A 286 -10.43 11.51 -0.88
C ALA A 286 -8.90 11.58 -0.73
N LEU A 287 -8.18 10.49 -0.93
CA LEU A 287 -6.72 10.48 -0.87
C LEU A 287 -6.08 11.39 -1.92
N ASN A 288 -6.68 11.50 -3.11
CA ASN A 288 -6.26 12.42 -4.16
C ASN A 288 -6.74 13.87 -3.93
N ARG A 289 -7.38 14.18 -2.78
CA ARG A 289 -7.91 15.51 -2.43
C ARG A 289 -8.92 16.07 -3.44
N GLN A 290 -9.64 15.19 -4.14
CA GLN A 290 -10.65 15.55 -5.12
C GLN A 290 -12.00 15.86 -4.47
N VAL A 291 -12.17 15.51 -3.19
CA VAL A 291 -13.38 15.76 -2.40
C VAL A 291 -13.05 16.42 -1.07
N ILE A 292 -13.93 17.30 -0.60
CA ILE A 292 -13.87 17.86 0.76
C ILE A 292 -14.67 16.92 1.66
N LEU A 293 -14.05 16.44 2.74
CA LEU A 293 -14.73 15.60 3.72
C LEU A 293 -15.58 16.50 4.63
N GLU A 294 -16.91 16.29 4.63
CA GLU A 294 -17.81 16.96 5.57
C GLU A 294 -17.79 16.15 6.88
N GLY A 295 -17.24 16.71 7.96
CA GLY A 295 -17.32 16.06 9.26
C GLY A 295 -16.22 16.30 10.28
N GLY A 296 -15.45 17.35 10.15
CA GLY A 296 -14.57 17.82 11.24
C GLY A 296 -15.40 18.60 12.28
N SER A 297 -15.29 18.21 13.55
CA SER A 297 -15.84 18.87 14.75
C SER A 297 -15.82 20.39 14.59
N THR A 298 -17.00 21.00 14.70
CA THR A 298 -17.20 22.46 14.68
C THR A 298 -16.48 23.16 15.84
N LYS A 299 -15.18 23.33 15.74
CA LYS A 299 -14.55 24.53 16.27
C LYS A 299 -14.61 25.54 15.13
N LYS A 300 -15.45 26.58 15.34
CA LYS A 300 -15.46 27.80 14.53
C LYS A 300 -14.02 28.34 14.47
N THR A 301 -13.22 27.80 13.59
CA THR A 301 -12.06 28.50 13.09
C THR A 301 -12.61 29.45 12.03
N LYS A 302 -12.44 30.73 12.26
CA LYS A 302 -12.70 31.76 11.28
C LYS A 302 -12.26 31.21 9.92
N GLN A 303 -13.17 31.27 8.94
CA GLN A 303 -12.81 31.20 7.54
C GLN A 303 -11.67 32.20 7.31
N VAL A 304 -10.46 31.69 7.42
CA VAL A 304 -9.39 32.20 6.61
C VAL A 304 -9.62 31.51 5.27
N THR A 305 -10.42 32.12 4.43
CA THR A 305 -10.28 32.04 3.01
C THR A 305 -8.90 32.59 2.65
N THR A 306 -7.89 31.81 2.95
CA THR A 306 -6.69 31.83 2.12
C THR A 306 -6.99 30.80 1.00
N LYS A 307 -7.74 31.27 -0.02
CA LYS A 307 -7.05 31.30 -1.31
C LYS A 307 -5.65 31.77 -0.96
N ALA A 308 -4.67 30.85 -0.90
CA ALA A 308 -3.34 31.22 -1.27
C ALA A 308 -3.56 31.78 -2.67
N GLU A 309 -3.72 33.08 -2.75
CA GLU A 309 -3.38 33.81 -3.96
C GLU A 309 -1.96 33.30 -4.23
N VAL A 310 -1.85 32.35 -5.16
CA VAL A 310 -0.62 32.19 -5.92
C VAL A 310 -0.33 33.62 -6.29
N LYS A 311 0.60 34.27 -5.60
CA LYS A 311 1.14 35.53 -6.05
C LYS A 311 1.62 35.20 -7.43
N GLN A 312 0.86 35.61 -8.42
CA GLN A 312 1.26 35.55 -9.79
C GLN A 312 2.48 36.43 -9.85
N GLY A 313 3.63 35.84 -9.51
CA GLY A 313 4.91 36.48 -9.68
C GLY A 313 5.16 36.61 -11.17
N ASP A 314 6.11 37.43 -11.54
CA ASP A 314 6.42 37.68 -12.95
C ASP A 314 7.06 36.45 -13.64
N GLY A 315 7.24 35.31 -12.92
CA GLY A 315 7.77 34.05 -13.44
C GLY A 315 9.08 34.25 -14.22
N PHE A 316 9.18 33.64 -15.38
CA PHE A 316 10.36 33.77 -16.26
C PHE A 316 10.50 35.17 -16.86
N SER A 317 9.45 36.00 -16.86
CA SER A 317 9.56 37.40 -17.34
C SER A 317 10.40 38.29 -16.42
N ALA A 318 10.52 37.93 -15.14
CA ALA A 318 11.42 38.59 -14.19
C ALA A 318 12.90 38.29 -14.40
N ILE A 319 13.24 37.29 -15.20
CA ILE A 319 14.62 36.90 -15.48
C ILE A 319 15.13 37.59 -16.74
N ALA A 320 16.03 38.53 -16.57
CA ALA A 320 16.66 39.20 -17.71
C ALA A 320 17.70 38.26 -18.39
N GLY A 321 17.57 38.05 -19.69
CA GLY A 321 18.43 37.15 -20.45
C GLY A 321 18.17 35.65 -20.16
N MET A 322 19.18 34.83 -20.35
CA MET A 322 19.16 33.35 -20.15
C MET A 322 18.10 32.64 -21.01
N GLU A 323 17.86 33.11 -22.22
CA GLU A 323 16.79 32.57 -23.10
C GLU A 323 16.94 31.08 -23.40
N GLU A 324 18.20 30.60 -23.54
CA GLU A 324 18.46 29.18 -23.74
C GLU A 324 18.03 28.33 -22.53
N LEU A 325 18.34 28.78 -21.30
CA LEU A 325 17.96 28.10 -20.08
C LEU A 325 16.44 28.11 -19.86
N LYS A 326 15.78 29.25 -20.09
CA LYS A 326 14.32 29.35 -20.03
C LYS A 326 13.65 28.39 -21.02
N THR A 327 14.14 28.35 -22.24
CA THR A 327 13.63 27.47 -23.30
C THR A 327 13.81 26.00 -22.92
N LEU A 328 14.97 25.63 -22.36
CA LEU A 328 15.25 24.28 -21.90
C LEU A 328 14.32 23.88 -20.77
N LEU A 329 14.19 24.71 -19.73
CA LEU A 329 13.28 24.46 -18.60
C LEU A 329 11.82 24.36 -19.05
N TYR A 330 11.40 25.19 -19.99
CA TYR A 330 10.04 25.14 -20.54
C TYR A 330 9.79 23.82 -21.29
N ASN A 331 10.67 23.42 -22.21
CA ASN A 331 10.47 22.25 -23.04
C ASN A 331 10.62 20.94 -22.28
N ASP A 332 11.62 20.84 -21.39
CA ASP A 332 12.00 19.58 -20.76
C ASP A 332 11.23 19.31 -19.44
N VAL A 333 10.77 20.39 -18.78
CA VAL A 333 10.13 20.25 -17.47
C VAL A 333 8.70 20.79 -17.47
N ILE A 334 8.49 22.09 -17.82
CA ILE A 334 7.17 22.72 -17.70
C ILE A 334 6.15 22.04 -18.63
N LYS A 335 6.55 21.77 -19.86
CA LYS A 335 5.69 21.10 -20.82
C LYS A 335 5.33 19.67 -20.36
N ALA A 336 6.30 18.95 -19.79
CA ALA A 336 6.07 17.63 -19.25
C ALA A 336 5.11 17.64 -18.03
N LEU A 337 5.22 18.66 -17.16
CA LEU A 337 4.33 18.86 -16.03
C LEU A 337 2.90 19.22 -16.45
N ASN A 338 2.75 20.00 -17.52
CA ASN A 338 1.44 20.43 -18.01
C ASN A 338 0.73 19.36 -18.88
N GLU A 339 1.48 18.47 -19.52
CA GLU A 339 0.98 17.45 -20.45
C GLU A 339 1.21 16.03 -19.92
N GLN A 340 1.04 15.80 -18.61
CA GLN A 340 1.35 14.54 -17.93
C GLN A 340 0.72 13.30 -18.59
N GLU A 341 -0.55 13.41 -19.01
CA GLU A 341 -1.25 12.31 -19.69
C GLU A 341 -0.61 11.95 -21.04
N LEU A 342 -0.14 12.96 -21.77
CA LEU A 342 0.52 12.75 -23.05
C LEU A 342 1.87 12.05 -22.87
N TYR A 343 2.66 12.50 -21.90
CA TYR A 343 3.98 11.91 -21.59
C TYR A 343 3.84 10.48 -21.07
N ALA A 344 2.84 10.19 -20.22
CA ALA A 344 2.53 8.85 -19.76
C ALA A 344 2.16 7.88 -20.90
N ARG A 345 1.40 8.34 -21.91
CA ARG A 345 1.05 7.54 -23.09
C ARG A 345 2.28 7.15 -23.94
N TYR A 346 3.31 7.97 -23.94
CA TYR A 346 4.57 7.69 -24.64
C TYR A 346 5.63 7.01 -23.78
N GLY A 347 5.32 6.67 -22.52
CA GLY A 347 6.24 6.04 -21.59
C GLY A 347 7.41 6.94 -21.17
N ILE A 348 7.25 8.26 -21.27
CA ILE A 348 8.27 9.24 -20.90
C ILE A 348 8.05 9.64 -19.44
N THR A 349 9.05 9.41 -18.59
CA THR A 349 9.00 9.82 -17.18
C THR A 349 9.26 11.31 -17.04
N ILE A 350 8.43 11.99 -16.23
CA ILE A 350 8.64 13.38 -15.83
C ILE A 350 9.85 13.43 -14.89
N PRO A 351 10.79 14.37 -15.07
CA PRO A 351 11.93 14.51 -14.16
C PRO A 351 11.48 14.75 -12.72
N ASN A 352 11.90 13.90 -11.78
CA ASN A 352 11.59 14.03 -10.35
C ASN A 352 12.50 15.02 -9.61
N GLY A 353 13.51 15.56 -10.27
CA GLY A 353 14.45 16.50 -9.68
C GLY A 353 15.32 17.16 -10.73
N MET A 354 15.85 18.33 -10.36
CA MET A 354 16.71 19.13 -11.21
C MET A 354 17.91 19.64 -10.40
N LEU A 355 19.11 19.47 -10.92
CA LEU A 355 20.34 19.98 -10.32
C LEU A 355 20.80 21.25 -11.04
N LEU A 356 20.75 22.38 -10.33
CA LEU A 356 21.33 23.64 -10.77
C LEU A 356 22.75 23.82 -10.22
N TYR A 357 23.73 23.93 -11.07
CA TYR A 357 25.13 24.13 -10.67
C TYR A 357 25.72 25.37 -11.29
N GLY A 358 26.74 25.95 -10.66
CA GLY A 358 27.40 27.16 -11.08
C GLY A 358 28.06 27.90 -9.91
N PRO A 359 28.84 28.97 -10.19
CA PRO A 359 29.54 29.72 -9.15
C PRO A 359 28.57 30.39 -8.15
N PRO A 360 29.05 30.72 -6.95
CA PRO A 360 28.27 31.51 -6.00
C PRO A 360 27.78 32.82 -6.62
N GLY A 361 26.52 33.21 -6.34
CA GLY A 361 25.98 34.50 -6.82
C GLY A 361 25.46 34.49 -8.26
N CYS A 362 25.50 33.37 -9.01
CA CYS A 362 25.00 33.34 -10.39
C CYS A 362 23.46 33.22 -10.51
N GLY A 363 22.71 33.39 -9.43
CA GLY A 363 21.25 33.48 -9.47
C GLY A 363 20.52 32.12 -9.39
N LYS A 364 21.14 31.01 -8.94
CA LYS A 364 20.50 29.68 -8.87
C LYS A 364 19.20 29.68 -8.07
N THR A 365 19.20 30.24 -6.88
CA THR A 365 18.00 30.35 -6.03
C THR A 365 16.92 31.22 -6.67
N PHE A 366 17.33 32.34 -7.27
CA PHE A 366 16.42 33.23 -7.97
C PHE A 366 15.71 32.54 -9.15
N ILE A 367 16.45 31.78 -9.96
CA ILE A 367 15.86 31.02 -11.07
C ILE A 367 14.92 29.93 -10.56
N SER A 368 15.26 29.24 -9.47
CA SER A 368 14.37 28.21 -8.87
C SER A 368 13.06 28.79 -8.37
N GLU A 369 13.11 29.96 -7.74
CA GLU A 369 11.94 30.69 -7.28
C GLU A 369 11.04 31.12 -8.45
N ARG A 370 11.63 31.73 -9.49
CA ARG A 370 10.90 32.16 -10.70
C ARG A 370 10.35 30.96 -11.51
N PHE A 371 11.05 29.86 -11.52
CA PHE A 371 10.57 28.61 -12.11
C PHE A 371 9.32 28.08 -11.35
N ALA A 372 9.36 28.06 -10.02
CA ALA A 372 8.21 27.67 -9.22
C ALA A 372 6.98 28.57 -9.48
N GLU A 373 7.19 29.87 -9.60
CA GLU A 373 6.13 30.82 -9.97
C GLU A 373 5.56 30.55 -11.38
N GLU A 374 6.43 30.26 -12.37
CA GLU A 374 6.03 29.95 -13.75
C GLU A 374 5.15 28.69 -13.82
N VAL A 375 5.45 27.68 -12.98
CA VAL A 375 4.72 26.40 -12.92
C VAL A 375 3.49 26.49 -11.99
N GLY A 376 3.41 27.54 -11.16
CA GLY A 376 2.36 27.68 -10.16
C GLY A 376 2.57 26.85 -8.89
N PHE A 377 3.84 26.53 -8.59
CA PHE A 377 4.22 25.75 -7.42
C PHE A 377 4.64 26.65 -6.25
N ASN A 378 4.43 26.17 -5.02
CA ASN A 378 4.98 26.82 -3.84
C ASN A 378 6.49 26.56 -3.76
N PHE A 379 7.27 27.64 -3.55
CA PHE A 379 8.71 27.55 -3.40
C PHE A 379 9.10 27.50 -1.91
N VAL A 380 9.88 26.48 -1.53
CA VAL A 380 10.45 26.32 -0.19
C VAL A 380 11.96 26.22 -0.30
N GLU A 381 12.70 27.15 0.31
CA GLU A 381 14.15 27.10 0.37
C GLU A 381 14.61 26.39 1.65
N LEU A 382 15.35 25.28 1.52
CA LEU A 382 16.01 24.60 2.62
C LEU A 382 17.49 25.01 2.69
N LYS A 383 17.89 25.65 3.78
CA LYS A 383 19.28 26.04 4.01
C LYS A 383 20.04 24.92 4.74
N PRO A 384 21.36 24.80 4.53
CA PRO A 384 22.17 23.86 5.31
C PRO A 384 22.08 24.03 6.82
N SER A 385 21.75 25.22 7.31
CA SER A 385 21.47 25.52 8.71
C SER A 385 20.20 24.85 9.22
N ASP A 386 19.22 24.69 8.36
CA ASP A 386 17.92 24.12 8.69
C ASP A 386 18.01 22.57 8.76
N ILE A 387 18.99 22.02 8.04
CA ILE A 387 19.22 20.57 7.93
C ILE A 387 20.24 20.08 8.98
N LYS A 388 21.25 20.91 9.36
CA LYS A 388 22.29 20.51 10.30
C LYS A 388 21.80 20.50 11.75
N SER A 389 21.74 19.31 12.34
CA SER A 389 21.57 19.16 13.78
C SER A 389 22.90 19.34 14.54
N LYS A 390 22.81 19.80 15.80
CA LYS A 390 23.94 19.85 16.73
C LYS A 390 24.40 18.46 17.22
N TYR A 391 23.64 17.41 16.93
CA TYR A 391 23.89 16.04 17.37
C TYR A 391 24.25 15.16 16.18
N ILE A 392 25.19 14.24 16.39
CA ILE A 392 25.62 13.25 15.41
C ILE A 392 24.40 12.34 15.11
N ASN A 393 24.05 12.15 13.84
CA ASN A 393 22.92 11.37 13.30
C ASN A 393 21.54 12.05 13.22
N ALA A 394 21.38 13.30 13.60
CA ALA A 394 20.09 14.00 13.48
C ALA A 394 19.95 14.83 12.18
N THR A 395 20.92 14.75 11.28
CA THR A 395 20.89 15.47 10.00
C THR A 395 19.89 14.86 9.03
N GLU A 396 19.73 13.53 9.06
CA GLU A 396 18.77 12.78 8.25
C GLU A 396 17.32 13.03 8.69
N GLU A 397 17.11 13.20 10.02
CA GLU A 397 15.81 13.55 10.60
C GLU A 397 15.34 14.96 10.19
N ASN A 398 16.27 15.90 10.03
CA ASN A 398 15.94 17.27 9.62
C ASN A 398 15.65 17.40 8.11
N ILE A 399 16.02 16.42 7.29
CA ILE A 399 15.69 16.38 5.86
C ILE A 399 14.29 15.78 5.66
N SER A 400 13.83 14.94 6.60
CA SER A 400 12.50 14.32 6.56
C SER A 400 11.39 15.18 7.17
N LYS A 401 11.74 16.31 7.79
CA LYS A 401 10.81 17.35 8.25
C LYS A 401 10.56 18.37 7.16
#